data_6866b63328d772d1024d6be7a79773c3
#
_entry.id   6866b63328d772d1024d6be7a79773c3
#
_cell.length_a   1.000
_cell.length_b   1.000
_cell.length_c   1.000
_cell.angle_alpha   90.00
_cell.angle_beta   90.00
_cell.angle_gamma   90.00
#
_symmetry.space_group_name_H-M   'P 1'
#
loop_
_entity.id
_entity.type
_entity.pdbx_description
1 polymer ?
#
loop_
_entity_poly.entity_id
_entity_poly.type
_entity_poly.pdbx_seq_one_letter_code
_entity_poly.pdbx_strand_id
1 'polypeptide(L)'
;VIDFIELLRVPSGEGQGEYIKLRPWQKQFVVDLYAPQNATGRRRVRRAILSVARKNGKTALIAAIVLAHLVGPVSEINGEIYSAATDREQAGQVFKFCRQIVEADPELDAASGGLITVVPSTKTLVCKSNGSFYRALSAEAGTKHGLNPSVWIYDELAQARDQELYEVMNTSQGARKEPLGIVISTQSPDPEHPLSNLVDDALVADDNTVLVHLYCANDDADIMDETAWQAANPALGDFRSMDDLRALAVQATRMKTLEASFRNLYLNQRVDQNSPLIPRSEWKACQTGDTLRLGEKIYLGLDLSAVGDLTALVGVSAEFAEDRIGAWHWKPQEWVQDHARRDRAPYDVWSRADEGWLETPPGRIVDYGFVAKRIAQIRDDYEIAGVAYDRWRIEQLLAEFVRLGVDAYIDGKDNDLSGGIRLVPWGQGFRDMAPAVDALEASVINRKFKHNGNPVLGFCFANAIVVSDPSGNRKLDKTKTRFRIDGAVATCQALGLKYREVEQPSEATSFWEVLNPNQQY
;
A
#
# COMPACT_ATOMS: atom_id res chain seq x y z
N VAL A 1 25.83 2.80 -28.57
CA VAL A 1 25.71 2.42 -27.14
C VAL A 1 25.64 0.91 -27.01
N ILE A 2 24.76 0.24 -27.76
CA ILE A 2 24.64 -1.24 -27.72
C ILE A 2 25.99 -1.89 -28.02
N ASP A 3 26.63 -1.51 -29.13
CA ASP A 3 27.92 -2.08 -29.55
C ASP A 3 28.99 -1.88 -28.45
N PHE A 4 29.00 -0.71 -27.80
CA PHE A 4 29.91 -0.46 -26.68
C PHE A 4 29.62 -1.39 -25.49
N ILE A 5 28.36 -1.55 -25.12
CA ILE A 5 27.96 -2.43 -23.99
C ILE A 5 28.35 -3.90 -24.32
N GLU A 6 28.17 -4.34 -25.57
CA GLU A 6 28.50 -5.71 -26.00
C GLU A 6 30.01 -5.95 -26.14
N LEU A 7 30.86 -4.91 -26.05
CA LEU A 7 32.32 -5.04 -25.91
C LEU A 7 32.77 -5.18 -24.43
N LEU A 8 31.92 -4.85 -23.48
CA LEU A 8 32.25 -5.01 -22.06
C LEU A 8 32.20 -6.49 -21.65
N ARG A 9 32.94 -6.84 -20.59
CA ARG A 9 32.98 -8.22 -20.08
C ARG A 9 32.02 -8.46 -18.95
N VAL A 10 31.43 -9.66 -18.89
CA VAL A 10 30.57 -10.09 -17.79
C VAL A 10 31.39 -10.13 -16.50
N PRO A 11 31.03 -9.37 -15.48
CA PRO A 11 31.87 -9.16 -14.28
C PRO A 11 31.87 -10.36 -13.33
N SER A 12 30.76 -11.12 -13.27
CA SER A 12 30.63 -12.24 -12.33
C SER A 12 29.47 -13.16 -12.73
N GLY A 13 29.48 -14.40 -12.25
CA GLY A 13 28.46 -15.40 -12.51
C GLY A 13 28.72 -16.22 -13.78
N GLU A 14 27.64 -16.76 -14.34
CA GLU A 14 27.70 -17.53 -15.57
C GLU A 14 28.20 -16.68 -16.72
N GLY A 15 29.17 -17.18 -17.51
CA GLY A 15 29.81 -16.44 -18.59
C GLY A 15 30.84 -15.39 -18.13
N GLN A 16 31.30 -15.42 -16.87
CA GLN A 16 32.33 -14.47 -16.39
C GLN A 16 33.52 -14.38 -17.30
N GLY A 17 33.89 -13.16 -17.71
CA GLY A 17 34.96 -12.87 -18.61
C GLY A 17 34.60 -12.92 -20.12
N GLU A 18 33.43 -13.46 -20.47
CA GLU A 18 32.88 -13.35 -21.82
C GLU A 18 32.37 -11.93 -22.09
N TYR A 19 32.17 -11.61 -23.38
CA TYR A 19 31.51 -10.35 -23.74
C TYR A 19 30.04 -10.35 -23.35
N ILE A 20 29.56 -9.19 -22.89
CA ILE A 20 28.12 -8.99 -22.55
C ILE A 20 27.29 -9.19 -23.80
N LYS A 21 26.26 -10.02 -23.72
CA LYS A 21 25.23 -10.18 -24.74
C LYS A 21 23.93 -9.63 -24.25
N LEU A 22 23.54 -8.46 -24.75
CA LEU A 22 22.26 -7.86 -24.37
C LEU A 22 21.08 -8.71 -24.88
N ARG A 23 20.13 -8.99 -24.00
CA ARG A 23 18.88 -9.69 -24.35
C ARG A 23 17.95 -8.76 -25.13
N PRO A 24 16.96 -9.28 -25.87
CA PRO A 24 16.08 -8.46 -26.68
C PRO A 24 15.41 -7.32 -25.90
N TRP A 25 14.92 -7.59 -24.69
CA TRP A 25 14.28 -6.58 -23.85
C TRP A 25 15.27 -5.49 -23.37
N GLN A 26 16.51 -5.86 -23.10
CA GLN A 26 17.57 -4.90 -22.74
C GLN A 26 17.96 -4.03 -23.94
N LYS A 27 18.11 -4.64 -25.13
CA LYS A 27 18.35 -3.90 -26.39
C LYS A 27 17.23 -2.92 -26.67
N GLN A 28 15.97 -3.36 -26.50
CA GLN A 28 14.81 -2.50 -26.71
C GLN A 28 14.83 -1.30 -25.75
N PHE A 29 15.10 -1.52 -24.45
CA PHE A 29 15.23 -0.41 -23.50
C PHE A 29 16.33 0.59 -23.90
N VAL A 30 17.50 0.10 -24.33
CA VAL A 30 18.61 0.96 -24.79
C VAL A 30 18.23 1.70 -26.07
N VAL A 31 17.58 1.04 -27.03
CA VAL A 31 17.09 1.70 -28.26
C VAL A 31 16.11 2.81 -27.94
N ASP A 32 15.10 2.53 -27.13
CA ASP A 32 14.04 3.50 -26.78
C ASP A 32 14.59 4.66 -25.96
N LEU A 33 15.65 4.42 -25.19
CA LEU A 33 16.32 5.46 -24.41
C LEU A 33 17.15 6.44 -25.28
N TYR A 34 17.87 5.93 -26.28
CA TYR A 34 18.86 6.73 -27.00
C TYR A 34 18.50 7.08 -28.45
N ALA A 35 17.70 6.27 -29.14
CA ALA A 35 17.36 6.53 -30.55
C ALA A 35 16.42 7.74 -30.75
N PRO A 36 15.42 8.01 -29.88
CA PRO A 36 14.55 9.16 -30.07
C PRO A 36 15.30 10.50 -29.90
N GLN A 37 15.23 11.34 -30.92
CA GLN A 37 15.85 12.67 -30.93
C GLN A 37 14.81 13.77 -30.97
N ASN A 38 15.16 14.92 -30.40
CA ASN A 38 14.39 16.15 -30.51
C ASN A 38 14.74 16.93 -31.82
N ALA A 39 14.07 18.05 -32.04
CA ALA A 39 14.30 18.88 -33.24
C ALA A 39 15.75 19.41 -33.40
N THR A 40 16.55 19.39 -32.34
CA THR A 40 17.98 19.80 -32.37
C THR A 40 18.93 18.63 -32.52
N GLY A 41 18.44 17.43 -32.80
CA GLY A 41 19.25 16.20 -32.95
C GLY A 41 19.82 15.63 -31.65
N ARG A 42 19.32 16.11 -30.48
CA ARG A 42 19.71 15.62 -29.15
C ARG A 42 18.75 14.54 -28.69
N ARG A 43 19.19 13.73 -27.74
CA ARG A 43 18.35 12.71 -27.08
C ARG A 43 17.08 13.36 -26.54
N ARG A 44 15.92 12.79 -26.88
CA ARG A 44 14.62 13.31 -26.46
C ARG A 44 14.26 12.87 -25.04
N VAL A 45 14.56 11.61 -24.71
CA VAL A 45 14.25 11.05 -23.38
C VAL A 45 15.14 11.70 -22.32
N ARG A 46 14.51 12.26 -21.31
CA ARG A 46 15.16 12.89 -20.15
C ARG A 46 15.02 12.08 -18.87
N ARG A 47 13.95 11.33 -18.77
CA ARG A 47 13.70 10.39 -17.65
C ARG A 47 13.36 9.01 -18.20
N ALA A 48 13.88 7.98 -17.56
CA ALA A 48 13.54 6.61 -17.86
C ALA A 48 13.23 5.84 -16.58
N ILE A 49 12.18 5.02 -16.60
CA ILE A 49 11.78 4.13 -15.52
C ILE A 49 11.82 2.71 -16.06
N LEU A 50 12.68 1.88 -15.48
CA LEU A 50 12.72 0.45 -15.76
C LEU A 50 12.22 -0.31 -14.55
N SER A 51 10.96 -0.72 -14.58
CA SER A 51 10.35 -1.52 -13.54
C SER A 51 10.22 -2.98 -13.99
N VAL A 52 10.93 -3.87 -13.30
CA VAL A 52 10.95 -5.30 -13.56
C VAL A 52 11.24 -6.07 -12.29
N ALA A 53 10.74 -7.28 -12.16
CA ALA A 53 10.92 -8.16 -11.02
C ALA A 53 12.39 -8.33 -10.60
N ARG A 54 12.64 -8.77 -9.37
CA ARG A 54 14.00 -9.01 -8.86
C ARG A 54 14.74 -10.07 -9.68
N LYS A 55 16.08 -9.97 -9.69
CA LYS A 55 17.02 -10.91 -10.36
C LYS A 55 16.92 -10.97 -11.90
N ASN A 56 16.40 -9.93 -12.54
CA ASN A 56 16.38 -9.78 -14.00
C ASN A 56 17.60 -8.99 -14.55
N GLY A 57 18.63 -8.74 -13.75
CA GLY A 57 19.87 -8.11 -14.24
C GLY A 57 19.81 -6.59 -14.41
N LYS A 58 18.84 -5.88 -13.77
CA LYS A 58 18.72 -4.41 -13.82
C LYS A 58 20.04 -3.70 -13.55
N THR A 59 20.66 -4.01 -12.42
CA THR A 59 21.86 -3.31 -11.92
C THR A 59 23.06 -3.50 -12.86
N ALA A 60 23.22 -4.69 -13.46
CA ALA A 60 24.27 -4.95 -14.43
C ALA A 60 24.09 -4.14 -15.73
N LEU A 61 22.85 -4.07 -16.25
CA LEU A 61 22.53 -3.23 -17.41
C LEU A 61 22.85 -1.76 -17.14
N ILE A 62 22.44 -1.27 -15.97
CA ILE A 62 22.69 0.13 -15.58
C ILE A 62 24.17 0.42 -15.39
N ALA A 63 24.95 -0.51 -14.84
CA ALA A 63 26.39 -0.36 -14.72
C ALA A 63 27.06 -0.21 -16.11
N ALA A 64 26.62 -0.99 -17.10
CA ALA A 64 27.11 -0.85 -18.48
C ALA A 64 26.70 0.51 -19.11
N ILE A 65 25.49 1.00 -18.83
CA ILE A 65 25.03 2.35 -19.24
C ILE A 65 25.88 3.44 -18.56
N VAL A 66 26.19 3.31 -17.27
CA VAL A 66 27.10 4.23 -16.57
C VAL A 66 28.46 4.30 -17.26
N LEU A 67 29.03 3.16 -17.64
CA LEU A 67 30.32 3.13 -18.36
C LEU A 67 30.21 3.75 -19.75
N ALA A 68 29.09 3.57 -20.46
CA ALA A 68 28.84 4.23 -21.74
C ALA A 68 28.81 5.78 -21.61
N HIS A 69 28.35 6.30 -20.50
CA HIS A 69 28.40 7.74 -20.19
C HIS A 69 29.74 8.20 -19.63
N LEU A 70 30.51 7.33 -19.00
CA LEU A 70 31.80 7.68 -18.41
C LEU A 70 32.92 7.77 -19.46
N VAL A 71 33.02 6.75 -20.35
CA VAL A 71 34.09 6.62 -21.35
C VAL A 71 33.59 6.25 -22.74
N GLY A 72 32.31 5.88 -22.88
CA GLY A 72 31.75 5.37 -24.14
C GLY A 72 31.20 6.47 -25.06
N PRO A 73 30.36 6.08 -26.04
CA PRO A 73 29.95 6.95 -27.16
C PRO A 73 29.00 8.09 -26.74
N VAL A 74 28.45 8.06 -25.52
CA VAL A 74 27.56 9.10 -24.96
C VAL A 74 28.20 9.86 -23.80
N SER A 75 29.52 9.79 -23.67
CA SER A 75 30.26 10.52 -22.64
C SER A 75 30.32 12.02 -22.94
N GLU A 76 30.24 12.83 -21.88
CA GLU A 76 30.43 14.28 -21.92
C GLU A 76 31.82 14.65 -21.38
N ILE A 77 32.35 15.81 -21.79
CA ILE A 77 33.52 16.39 -21.14
C ILE A 77 33.11 16.91 -19.77
N ASN A 78 33.83 16.54 -18.72
CA ASN A 78 33.52 16.84 -17.34
C ASN A 78 32.10 16.38 -16.94
N GLY A 79 31.67 15.21 -17.42
CA GLY A 79 30.40 14.60 -17.08
C GLY A 79 30.37 14.16 -15.61
N GLU A 80 29.28 14.45 -14.92
CA GLU A 80 29.02 14.03 -13.55
C GLU A 80 27.94 12.97 -13.55
N ILE A 81 28.30 11.75 -13.15
CA ILE A 81 27.37 10.61 -13.11
C ILE A 81 27.21 10.19 -11.67
N TYR A 82 25.95 10.08 -11.20
CA TYR A 82 25.67 9.66 -9.84
C TYR A 82 24.71 8.48 -9.81
N SER A 83 24.92 7.55 -8.89
CA SER A 83 23.89 6.62 -8.47
C SER A 83 23.49 6.88 -7.03
N ALA A 84 22.22 6.75 -6.75
CA ALA A 84 21.62 6.92 -5.43
C ALA A 84 20.74 5.71 -5.09
N ALA A 85 20.61 5.38 -3.81
CA ALA A 85 19.69 4.40 -3.27
C ALA A 85 19.35 4.78 -1.82
N THR A 86 18.35 4.12 -1.25
CA THR A 86 17.85 4.40 0.09
C THR A 86 18.91 4.18 1.17
N ASP A 87 19.77 3.16 1.00
CA ASP A 87 20.86 2.88 1.94
C ASP A 87 22.24 2.87 1.27
N ARG A 88 23.29 2.97 2.10
CA ARG A 88 24.67 3.06 1.65
C ARG A 88 25.18 1.79 0.95
N GLU A 89 24.66 0.62 1.32
CA GLU A 89 25.10 -0.65 0.72
C GLU A 89 24.45 -0.80 -0.65
N GLN A 90 23.16 -0.52 -0.79
CA GLN A 90 22.44 -0.54 -2.07
C GLN A 90 23.03 0.47 -3.05
N ALA A 91 23.31 1.71 -2.60
CA ALA A 91 24.00 2.71 -3.44
C ALA A 91 25.34 2.20 -3.99
N GLY A 92 26.00 1.30 -3.27
CA GLY A 92 27.25 0.66 -3.68
C GLY A 92 27.12 -0.45 -4.73
N GLN A 93 25.93 -0.96 -5.02
CA GLN A 93 25.77 -2.10 -5.94
C GLN A 93 26.13 -1.72 -7.39
N VAL A 94 25.63 -0.61 -7.88
CA VAL A 94 26.00 -0.11 -9.24
C VAL A 94 27.51 0.10 -9.33
N PHE A 95 28.12 0.73 -8.32
CA PHE A 95 29.57 0.90 -8.26
C PHE A 95 30.32 -0.43 -8.30
N LYS A 96 29.85 -1.44 -7.54
CA LYS A 96 30.48 -2.76 -7.50
C LYS A 96 30.50 -3.41 -8.90
N PHE A 97 29.37 -3.37 -9.62
CA PHE A 97 29.30 -3.90 -10.97
C PHE A 97 30.19 -3.12 -11.94
N CYS A 98 30.15 -1.78 -11.93
CA CYS A 98 31.04 -0.95 -12.74
C CYS A 98 32.51 -1.27 -12.47
N ARG A 99 32.91 -1.33 -11.20
CA ARG A 99 34.27 -1.67 -10.79
C ARG A 99 34.69 -3.03 -11.31
N GLN A 100 33.86 -4.07 -11.16
CA GLN A 100 34.18 -5.42 -11.65
C GLN A 100 34.34 -5.48 -13.17
N ILE A 101 33.50 -4.73 -13.92
CA ILE A 101 33.66 -4.63 -15.40
C ILE A 101 34.99 -3.94 -15.74
N VAL A 102 35.33 -2.84 -15.07
CA VAL A 102 36.56 -2.11 -15.30
C VAL A 102 37.79 -2.97 -14.98
N GLU A 103 37.81 -3.61 -13.80
CA GLU A 103 38.93 -4.46 -13.37
C GLU A 103 39.10 -5.74 -14.24
N ALA A 104 38.03 -6.16 -14.94
CA ALA A 104 38.10 -7.31 -15.88
C ALA A 104 38.66 -6.97 -17.27
N ASP A 105 38.84 -5.67 -17.57
CA ASP A 105 39.28 -5.22 -18.88
C ASP A 105 40.50 -4.28 -18.77
N PRO A 106 41.71 -4.72 -19.24
CA PRO A 106 42.94 -3.91 -19.19
C PRO A 106 42.86 -2.58 -19.94
N GLU A 107 41.98 -2.45 -20.95
CA GLU A 107 41.82 -1.19 -21.70
C GLU A 107 40.99 -0.18 -20.88
N LEU A 108 40.21 -0.66 -19.97
CA LEU A 108 39.44 0.20 -19.04
C LEU A 108 40.19 0.50 -17.74
N ASP A 109 40.89 -0.48 -17.16
CA ASP A 109 41.53 -0.32 -15.85
C ASP A 109 42.85 0.47 -15.93
N ALA A 110 42.86 1.64 -15.27
CA ALA A 110 44.06 2.49 -15.21
C ALA A 110 45.25 1.82 -14.48
N ALA A 111 45.05 0.83 -13.64
CA ALA A 111 46.11 0.05 -13.01
C ALA A 111 46.84 -0.81 -14.07
N SER A 112 46.17 -1.17 -15.15
CA SER A 112 46.73 -1.90 -16.31
C SER A 112 47.08 -0.99 -17.49
N GLY A 113 46.99 0.34 -17.34
CA GLY A 113 47.26 1.33 -18.39
C GLY A 113 46.00 1.84 -19.11
N GLY A 114 44.82 1.45 -18.68
CA GLY A 114 43.54 1.86 -19.27
C GLY A 114 43.05 3.25 -18.80
N LEU A 115 41.78 3.54 -19.05
CA LEU A 115 41.21 4.90 -18.98
C LEU A 115 40.64 5.28 -17.64
N ILE A 116 40.23 4.32 -16.81
CA ILE A 116 39.39 4.55 -15.60
C ILE A 116 40.18 4.26 -14.34
N THR A 117 40.31 5.26 -13.49
CA THR A 117 40.85 5.09 -12.14
C THR A 117 39.71 4.73 -11.18
N VAL A 118 39.84 3.61 -10.47
CA VAL A 118 38.92 3.15 -9.44
C VAL A 118 39.36 3.70 -8.09
N VAL A 119 38.43 4.37 -7.35
CA VAL A 119 38.66 4.89 -6.00
C VAL A 119 37.65 4.25 -5.03
N PRO A 120 38.00 3.08 -4.42
CA PRO A 120 37.06 2.30 -3.61
C PRO A 120 36.56 3.03 -2.36
N SER A 121 37.40 3.82 -1.72
CA SER A 121 37.07 4.53 -0.47
C SER A 121 35.89 5.51 -0.62
N THR A 122 35.78 6.14 -1.78
CA THR A 122 34.71 7.09 -2.12
C THR A 122 33.67 6.52 -3.07
N LYS A 123 33.78 5.22 -3.44
CA LYS A 123 32.94 4.57 -4.45
C LYS A 123 32.88 5.39 -5.75
N THR A 124 34.04 5.83 -6.25
CA THR A 124 34.16 6.72 -7.41
C THR A 124 34.95 6.04 -8.52
N LEU A 125 34.55 6.25 -9.77
CA LEU A 125 35.31 5.97 -10.96
C LEU A 125 35.63 7.30 -11.65
N VAL A 126 36.89 7.48 -12.10
CA VAL A 126 37.33 8.73 -12.73
C VAL A 126 37.94 8.42 -14.10
N CYS A 127 37.41 9.03 -15.13
CA CYS A 127 38.02 9.02 -16.47
C CYS A 127 38.87 10.28 -16.64
N LYS A 128 40.18 10.12 -16.67
CA LYS A 128 41.11 11.26 -16.79
C LYS A 128 41.13 11.90 -18.18
N SER A 129 40.81 11.13 -19.21
CA SER A 129 40.89 11.60 -20.61
C SER A 129 39.82 12.66 -20.93
N ASN A 130 38.63 12.60 -20.32
CA ASN A 130 37.53 13.55 -20.53
C ASN A 130 37.13 14.32 -19.28
N GLY A 131 37.76 14.06 -18.11
CA GLY A 131 37.46 14.71 -16.83
C GLY A 131 36.18 14.23 -16.17
N SER A 132 35.49 13.24 -16.72
CA SER A 132 34.21 12.74 -16.19
C SER A 132 34.41 11.81 -15.00
N PHE A 133 33.45 11.75 -14.13
CA PHE A 133 33.45 10.81 -13.03
C PHE A 133 32.06 10.22 -12.76
N TYR A 134 32.07 9.02 -12.19
CA TYR A 134 30.92 8.40 -11.58
C TYR A 134 31.12 8.28 -10.07
N ARG A 135 30.08 8.54 -9.28
CA ARG A 135 30.09 8.38 -7.81
C ARG A 135 28.78 7.84 -7.27
N ALA A 136 28.86 6.83 -6.38
CA ALA A 136 27.72 6.37 -5.62
C ALA A 136 27.46 7.29 -4.42
N LEU A 137 26.20 7.79 -4.28
CA LEU A 137 25.75 8.65 -3.20
C LEU A 137 24.92 7.83 -2.19
N SER A 138 25.08 8.11 -0.90
CA SER A 138 24.12 7.67 0.13
C SER A 138 23.06 8.74 0.35
N ALA A 139 21.91 8.37 0.92
CA ALA A 139 20.82 9.30 1.22
C ALA A 139 21.29 10.55 2.02
N GLU A 140 22.17 10.36 3.00
CA GLU A 140 22.75 11.47 3.78
C GLU A 140 23.65 12.42 2.97
N ALA A 141 24.24 11.94 1.87
CA ALA A 141 25.12 12.75 1.03
C ALA A 141 24.35 13.49 -0.09
N GLY A 142 23.15 13.00 -0.43
CA GLY A 142 22.32 13.56 -1.49
C GLY A 142 21.69 14.91 -1.16
N THR A 143 21.55 15.26 0.12
CA THR A 143 20.94 16.53 0.56
C THR A 143 21.88 17.74 0.43
N LYS A 144 23.13 17.54 -0.04
CA LYS A 144 24.08 18.64 -0.25
C LYS A 144 23.80 19.28 -1.62
N HIS A 145 23.28 20.49 -1.59
CA HIS A 145 23.13 21.37 -2.76
C HIS A 145 24.47 21.56 -3.50
N GLY A 146 24.48 21.52 -4.81
CA GLY A 146 25.65 21.75 -5.65
C GLY A 146 25.98 20.63 -6.63
N LEU A 147 25.13 19.60 -6.75
CA LEU A 147 25.26 18.58 -7.78
C LEU A 147 24.83 19.16 -9.14
N ASN A 148 25.52 18.75 -10.21
CA ASN A 148 25.16 19.09 -11.58
C ASN A 148 25.25 17.84 -12.48
N PRO A 149 24.41 16.82 -12.21
CA PRO A 149 24.50 15.54 -12.88
C PRO A 149 24.21 15.63 -14.39
N SER A 150 25.09 15.08 -15.21
CA SER A 150 24.74 14.74 -16.59
C SER A 150 23.84 13.50 -16.63
N VAL A 151 24.11 12.54 -15.74
CA VAL A 151 23.29 11.34 -15.54
C VAL A 151 23.14 11.07 -14.05
N TRP A 152 21.91 10.77 -13.63
CA TRP A 152 21.69 10.19 -12.33
C TRP A 152 20.87 8.90 -12.42
N ILE A 153 21.15 7.97 -11.51
CA ILE A 153 20.47 6.69 -11.38
C ILE A 153 19.89 6.61 -9.96
N TYR A 154 18.62 6.21 -9.84
CA TYR A 154 18.04 5.84 -8.55
C TYR A 154 17.73 4.34 -8.56
N ASP A 155 18.45 3.58 -7.73
CA ASP A 155 18.26 2.14 -7.60
C ASP A 155 17.29 1.83 -6.46
N GLU A 156 16.27 1.01 -6.74
CA GLU A 156 15.20 0.57 -5.83
C GLU A 156 14.43 1.73 -5.18
N LEU A 157 13.96 2.68 -6.00
CA LEU A 157 13.13 3.80 -5.54
C LEU A 157 11.87 3.33 -4.78
N ALA A 158 11.33 2.14 -5.07
CA ALA A 158 10.22 1.54 -4.33
C ALA A 158 10.47 1.39 -2.82
N GLN A 159 11.72 1.40 -2.38
CA GLN A 159 12.10 1.28 -0.97
C GLN A 159 12.37 2.64 -0.30
N ALA A 160 12.30 3.74 -1.04
CA ALA A 160 12.51 5.08 -0.49
C ALA A 160 11.38 5.44 0.47
N ARG A 161 11.74 6.02 1.62
CA ARG A 161 10.76 6.48 2.62
C ARG A 161 10.16 7.83 2.28
N ASP A 162 10.90 8.64 1.52
CA ASP A 162 10.53 9.99 1.11
C ASP A 162 11.03 10.27 -0.32
N GLN A 163 10.69 11.43 -0.84
CA GLN A 163 11.05 11.87 -2.19
C GLN A 163 12.27 12.78 -2.24
N GLU A 164 12.81 13.21 -1.09
CA GLU A 164 13.78 14.30 -1.02
C GLU A 164 15.00 14.07 -1.92
N LEU A 165 15.64 12.89 -1.82
CA LEU A 165 16.80 12.56 -2.64
C LEU A 165 16.46 12.50 -4.13
N TYR A 166 15.29 11.95 -4.49
CA TYR A 166 14.83 11.90 -5.89
C TYR A 166 14.62 13.32 -6.42
N GLU A 167 13.97 14.20 -5.67
CA GLU A 167 13.71 15.60 -6.06
C GLU A 167 15.00 16.39 -6.22
N VAL A 168 15.95 16.23 -5.30
CA VAL A 168 17.28 16.86 -5.40
C VAL A 168 17.99 16.44 -6.69
N MET A 169 18.02 15.14 -7.01
CA MET A 169 18.64 14.63 -8.22
C MET A 169 17.94 15.16 -9.48
N ASN A 170 16.61 15.12 -9.49
CA ASN A 170 15.81 15.52 -10.65
C ASN A 170 15.89 17.03 -10.93
N THR A 171 15.97 17.87 -9.89
CA THR A 171 16.04 19.33 -10.03
C THR A 171 17.46 19.84 -10.29
N SER A 172 18.50 19.06 -10.00
CA SER A 172 19.92 19.46 -10.13
C SER A 172 20.45 19.51 -11.57
N GLN A 173 19.66 19.07 -12.57
CA GLN A 173 20.12 18.90 -13.96
C GLN A 173 19.95 20.14 -14.85
N GLY A 174 19.48 21.27 -14.33
CA GLY A 174 19.04 22.42 -15.12
C GLY A 174 20.11 23.02 -16.08
N ALA A 175 21.40 22.84 -15.80
CA ALA A 175 22.50 23.37 -16.62
C ALA A 175 23.00 22.39 -17.70
N ARG A 176 22.55 21.13 -17.71
CA ARG A 176 23.01 20.12 -18.67
C ARG A 176 22.23 20.17 -19.98
N LYS A 177 22.91 19.91 -21.10
CA LYS A 177 22.31 19.95 -22.44
C LYS A 177 21.43 18.72 -22.70
N GLU A 178 21.88 17.54 -22.25
CA GLU A 178 21.20 16.25 -22.42
C GLU A 178 21.08 15.51 -21.08
N PRO A 179 20.36 16.10 -20.10
CA PRO A 179 20.23 15.48 -18.79
C PRO A 179 19.49 14.14 -18.89
N LEU A 180 19.89 13.16 -18.08
CA LEU A 180 19.25 11.86 -18.02
C LEU A 180 19.07 11.42 -16.56
N GLY A 181 17.83 11.13 -16.18
CA GLY A 181 17.51 10.44 -14.95
C GLY A 181 17.01 9.03 -15.24
N ILE A 182 17.53 8.02 -14.56
CA ILE A 182 17.09 6.63 -14.69
C ILE A 182 16.67 6.10 -13.32
N VAL A 183 15.45 5.62 -13.23
CA VAL A 183 14.94 4.89 -12.07
C VAL A 183 14.86 3.41 -12.42
N ILE A 184 15.49 2.55 -11.60
CA ILE A 184 15.35 1.10 -11.71
C ILE A 184 14.78 0.56 -10.42
N SER A 185 13.70 -0.21 -10.49
CA SER A 185 13.03 -0.72 -9.30
C SER A 185 12.09 -1.89 -9.62
N THR A 186 11.66 -2.62 -8.59
CA THR A 186 10.34 -3.27 -8.60
C THR A 186 9.26 -2.22 -8.42
N GLN A 187 7.99 -2.51 -8.71
CA GLN A 187 6.89 -1.65 -8.32
C GLN A 187 6.82 -1.51 -6.79
N SER A 188 6.43 -0.34 -6.32
CA SER A 188 6.07 -0.19 -4.91
C SER A 188 4.73 -0.89 -4.62
N PRO A 189 4.59 -1.59 -3.50
CA PRO A 189 3.29 -2.11 -3.09
C PRO A 189 2.27 -1.00 -2.78
N ASP A 190 2.74 0.17 -2.35
CA ASP A 190 1.90 1.34 -2.06
C ASP A 190 1.56 2.09 -3.36
N PRO A 191 0.27 2.16 -3.77
CA PRO A 191 -0.16 2.90 -4.96
C PRO A 191 0.13 4.41 -4.88
N GLU A 192 0.30 4.94 -3.68
CA GLU A 192 0.57 6.36 -3.43
C GLU A 192 2.07 6.67 -3.35
N HIS A 193 2.89 5.65 -3.39
CA HIS A 193 4.34 5.83 -3.34
C HIS A 193 4.80 6.71 -4.51
N PRO A 194 5.84 7.54 -4.33
CA PRO A 194 6.39 8.38 -5.40
C PRO A 194 6.66 7.65 -6.71
N LEU A 195 7.23 6.45 -6.64
CA LEU A 195 7.44 5.61 -7.82
C LEU A 195 6.13 5.22 -8.51
N SER A 196 5.09 4.88 -7.74
CA SER A 196 3.79 4.52 -8.31
C SER A 196 3.18 5.70 -9.06
N ASN A 197 3.22 6.90 -8.45
CA ASN A 197 2.75 8.12 -9.10
C ASN A 197 3.54 8.46 -10.38
N LEU A 198 4.88 8.28 -10.37
CA LEU A 198 5.72 8.51 -11.54
C LEU A 198 5.42 7.53 -12.69
N VAL A 199 5.18 6.25 -12.37
CA VAL A 199 4.82 5.24 -13.36
C VAL A 199 3.43 5.52 -13.93
N ASP A 200 2.45 5.83 -13.09
CA ASP A 200 1.06 6.09 -13.51
C ASP A 200 0.97 7.35 -14.37
N ASP A 201 1.63 8.43 -13.96
CA ASP A 201 1.72 9.65 -14.75
C ASP A 201 2.33 9.38 -16.12
N ALA A 202 3.45 8.69 -16.17
CA ALA A 202 4.17 8.40 -17.42
C ALA A 202 3.44 7.43 -18.36
N LEU A 203 2.55 6.56 -17.84
CA LEU A 203 1.72 5.68 -18.67
C LEU A 203 0.50 6.39 -19.26
N VAL A 204 0.04 7.48 -18.64
CA VAL A 204 -1.16 8.23 -19.06
C VAL A 204 -0.79 9.52 -19.81
N ALA A 205 0.29 10.18 -19.40
CA ALA A 205 0.74 11.41 -20.02
C ALA A 205 1.33 11.14 -21.42
N ASP A 206 0.98 12.01 -22.39
CA ASP A 206 1.60 12.02 -23.72
C ASP A 206 2.94 12.80 -23.68
N ASP A 207 3.78 12.46 -22.67
CA ASP A 207 5.11 13.08 -22.51
C ASP A 207 6.20 12.18 -23.08
N ASN A 208 6.58 12.45 -24.31
CA ASN A 208 7.62 11.68 -25.00
C ASN A 208 9.06 11.96 -24.51
N THR A 209 9.24 12.75 -23.45
CA THR A 209 10.52 12.91 -22.75
C THR A 209 10.68 11.93 -21.60
N VAL A 210 9.62 11.19 -21.23
CA VAL A 210 9.64 10.16 -20.21
C VAL A 210 9.44 8.78 -20.85
N LEU A 211 10.34 7.87 -20.55
CA LEU A 211 10.30 6.47 -21.00
C LEU A 211 9.92 5.57 -19.83
N VAL A 212 8.94 4.69 -20.01
CA VAL A 212 8.60 3.66 -19.03
C VAL A 212 8.65 2.28 -19.68
N HIS A 213 9.46 1.39 -19.11
CA HIS A 213 9.40 -0.03 -19.36
C HIS A 213 8.91 -0.72 -18.09
N LEU A 214 7.68 -1.19 -18.12
CA LEU A 214 7.02 -1.89 -17.00
C LEU A 214 6.78 -3.35 -17.37
N TYR A 215 7.53 -4.25 -16.72
CA TYR A 215 7.36 -5.69 -16.82
C TYR A 215 6.66 -6.20 -15.56
N CYS A 216 5.39 -6.47 -15.64
CA CYS A 216 4.57 -6.94 -14.51
C CYS A 216 3.54 -7.97 -14.98
N ALA A 217 3.13 -8.85 -14.08
CA ALA A 217 1.97 -9.71 -14.30
C ALA A 217 0.67 -8.91 -14.10
N ASN A 218 -0.44 -9.38 -14.68
CA ASN A 218 -1.76 -8.83 -14.42
C ASN A 218 -2.12 -8.97 -12.93
N ASP A 219 -2.90 -8.02 -12.40
CA ASP A 219 -3.24 -7.98 -10.97
C ASP A 219 -4.01 -9.23 -10.50
N ASP A 220 -4.82 -9.83 -11.37
CA ASP A 220 -5.63 -11.01 -11.12
C ASP A 220 -4.94 -12.34 -11.46
N ALA A 221 -3.65 -12.29 -11.87
CA ALA A 221 -2.91 -13.48 -12.28
C ALA A 221 -2.82 -14.52 -11.16
N ASP A 222 -3.01 -15.78 -11.51
CA ASP A 222 -2.72 -16.89 -10.62
C ASP A 222 -1.23 -16.92 -10.28
N ILE A 223 -0.92 -17.17 -9.00
CA ILE A 223 0.47 -17.21 -8.51
C ILE A 223 1.29 -18.34 -9.15
N MET A 224 0.63 -19.37 -9.67
CA MET A 224 1.25 -20.52 -10.34
C MET A 224 1.25 -20.40 -11.86
N ASP A 225 0.72 -19.30 -12.42
CA ASP A 225 0.70 -19.07 -13.87
C ASP A 225 2.09 -18.70 -14.41
N GLU A 226 2.69 -19.61 -15.17
CA GLU A 226 4.01 -19.41 -15.79
C GLU A 226 4.01 -18.29 -16.84
N THR A 227 2.86 -17.99 -17.46
CA THR A 227 2.75 -16.87 -18.41
C THR A 227 2.82 -15.52 -17.68
N ALA A 228 2.24 -15.44 -16.50
CA ALA A 228 2.37 -14.29 -15.61
C ALA A 228 3.82 -14.11 -15.11
N TRP A 229 4.51 -15.23 -14.84
CA TRP A 229 5.93 -15.16 -14.47
C TRP A 229 6.79 -14.60 -15.61
N GLN A 230 6.55 -15.03 -16.84
CA GLN A 230 7.29 -14.52 -18.02
C GLN A 230 7.03 -13.04 -18.26
N ALA A 231 5.79 -12.57 -18.09
CA ALA A 231 5.43 -11.16 -18.25
C ALA A 231 6.22 -10.24 -17.30
N ALA A 232 6.43 -10.70 -16.06
CA ALA A 232 7.18 -9.95 -15.04
C ALA A 232 8.69 -10.17 -15.09
N ASN A 233 9.16 -11.26 -15.70
CA ASN A 233 10.56 -11.69 -15.70
C ASN A 233 11.04 -11.98 -17.11
N PRO A 234 11.42 -10.96 -17.88
CA PRO A 234 11.89 -11.15 -19.27
C PRO A 234 13.21 -11.92 -19.39
N ALA A 235 13.91 -12.19 -18.28
CA ALA A 235 15.09 -13.05 -18.22
C ALA A 235 14.79 -14.50 -17.81
N LEU A 236 13.52 -14.86 -17.63
CA LEU A 236 13.12 -16.18 -17.15
C LEU A 236 13.40 -17.24 -18.23
N GLY A 237 14.04 -18.34 -17.82
CA GLY A 237 14.48 -19.39 -18.74
C GLY A 237 15.82 -19.10 -19.45
N ASP A 238 16.40 -17.93 -19.22
CA ASP A 238 17.78 -17.58 -19.60
C ASP A 238 18.67 -17.62 -18.33
N PHE A 239 19.13 -16.49 -17.81
CA PHE A 239 19.91 -16.45 -16.57
C PHE A 239 19.05 -16.41 -15.29
N ARG A 240 17.74 -16.32 -15.40
CA ARG A 240 16.77 -16.48 -14.30
C ARG A 240 16.18 -17.88 -14.32
N SER A 241 16.42 -18.66 -13.25
CA SER A 241 15.95 -20.04 -13.16
C SER A 241 14.43 -20.12 -13.04
N MET A 242 13.80 -20.93 -13.89
CA MET A 242 12.39 -21.27 -13.83
C MET A 242 12.08 -22.12 -12.58
N ASP A 243 12.95 -23.06 -12.24
CA ASP A 243 12.74 -23.98 -11.10
C ASP A 243 12.84 -23.26 -9.76
N ASP A 244 13.77 -22.28 -9.62
CA ASP A 244 13.86 -21.40 -8.46
C ASP A 244 12.54 -20.61 -8.27
N LEU A 245 12.03 -20.02 -9.36
CA LEU A 245 10.78 -19.24 -9.29
C LEU A 245 9.57 -20.13 -8.96
N ARG A 246 9.51 -21.34 -9.54
CA ARG A 246 8.45 -22.32 -9.25
C ARG A 246 8.47 -22.75 -7.78
N ALA A 247 9.66 -23.02 -7.21
CA ALA A 247 9.79 -23.37 -5.80
C ALA A 247 9.29 -22.24 -4.88
N LEU A 248 9.61 -20.99 -5.20
CA LEU A 248 9.12 -19.83 -4.46
C LEU A 248 7.60 -19.65 -4.59
N ALA A 249 7.02 -19.86 -5.77
CA ALA A 249 5.58 -19.80 -5.99
C ALA A 249 4.82 -20.86 -5.18
N VAL A 250 5.30 -22.12 -5.22
CA VAL A 250 4.75 -23.22 -4.40
C VAL A 250 4.84 -22.90 -2.90
N GLN A 251 5.94 -22.32 -2.44
CA GLN A 251 6.06 -21.90 -1.05
C GLN A 251 5.05 -20.81 -0.70
N ALA A 252 4.90 -19.80 -1.55
CA ALA A 252 3.96 -18.70 -1.36
C ALA A 252 2.50 -19.17 -1.37
N THR A 253 2.14 -20.16 -2.18
CA THR A 253 0.82 -20.80 -2.18
C THR A 253 0.50 -21.47 -0.84
N ARG A 254 1.49 -22.13 -0.22
CA ARG A 254 1.31 -22.78 1.09
C ARG A 254 1.31 -21.80 2.26
N MET A 255 2.04 -20.69 2.14
CA MET A 255 2.23 -19.70 3.19
C MET A 255 1.68 -18.36 2.72
N LYS A 256 0.41 -18.08 3.01
CA LYS A 256 -0.27 -16.84 2.58
C LYS A 256 0.48 -15.55 2.94
N THR A 257 1.24 -15.55 4.05
CA THR A 257 2.09 -14.42 4.45
C THR A 257 3.21 -14.10 3.45
N LEU A 258 3.61 -15.07 2.63
CA LEU A 258 4.63 -14.90 1.60
C LEU A 258 4.04 -14.52 0.24
N GLU A 259 2.73 -14.69 0.03
CA GLU A 259 2.08 -14.42 -1.25
C GLU A 259 2.24 -12.95 -1.67
N ALA A 260 1.96 -12.00 -0.79
CA ALA A 260 2.10 -10.58 -1.09
C ALA A 260 3.55 -10.22 -1.49
N SER A 261 4.54 -10.76 -0.76
CA SER A 261 5.95 -10.58 -1.12
C SER A 261 6.32 -11.22 -2.44
N PHE A 262 5.81 -12.41 -2.74
CA PHE A 262 6.03 -13.07 -4.03
C PHE A 262 5.44 -12.26 -5.17
N ARG A 263 4.19 -11.84 -5.07
CA ARG A 263 3.51 -11.00 -6.05
C ARG A 263 4.27 -9.71 -6.33
N ASN A 264 4.70 -8.99 -5.29
CA ASN A 264 5.43 -7.75 -5.46
C ASN A 264 6.85 -7.95 -6.03
N LEU A 265 7.64 -8.87 -5.47
CA LEU A 265 9.06 -8.99 -5.80
C LEU A 265 9.33 -9.83 -7.05
N TYR A 266 8.45 -10.79 -7.39
CA TYR A 266 8.65 -11.75 -8.47
C TYR A 266 7.62 -11.65 -9.59
N LEU A 267 6.42 -11.12 -9.33
CA LEU A 267 5.43 -10.78 -10.34
C LEU A 267 5.39 -9.27 -10.64
N ASN A 268 6.17 -8.49 -9.90
CA ASN A 268 6.25 -7.03 -10.02
C ASN A 268 4.89 -6.35 -9.93
N GLN A 269 3.96 -6.93 -9.13
CA GLN A 269 2.62 -6.40 -8.90
C GLN A 269 2.62 -5.38 -7.76
N ARG A 270 1.71 -4.43 -7.80
CA ARG A 270 1.38 -3.54 -6.68
C ARG A 270 0.45 -4.29 -5.73
N VAL A 271 1.02 -5.05 -4.83
CA VAL A 271 0.26 -5.77 -3.80
C VAL A 271 0.54 -5.12 -2.47
N ASP A 272 -0.50 -4.59 -1.86
CA ASP A 272 -0.40 -4.08 -0.50
C ASP A 272 0.14 -5.18 0.42
N GLN A 273 1.27 -4.93 1.07
CA GLN A 273 1.92 -5.89 1.98
C GLN A 273 1.11 -6.09 3.27
N ASN A 274 0.15 -5.21 3.49
CA ASN A 274 -0.80 -5.33 4.57
C ASN A 274 -1.98 -6.14 4.04
N SER A 275 -2.17 -7.36 4.51
CA SER A 275 -3.37 -8.13 4.19
C SER A 275 -4.59 -7.34 4.62
N PRO A 276 -5.51 -7.00 3.70
CA PRO A 276 -6.74 -6.32 4.09
C PRO A 276 -7.50 -7.22 5.08
N LEU A 277 -8.22 -6.62 6.00
CA LEU A 277 -9.05 -7.35 6.97
C LEU A 277 -9.94 -8.39 6.26
N ILE A 278 -10.59 -7.97 5.17
CA ILE A 278 -11.43 -8.84 4.34
C ILE A 278 -10.99 -8.68 2.88
N PRO A 279 -10.61 -9.77 2.19
CA PRO A 279 -10.31 -9.73 0.77
C PRO A 279 -11.48 -9.19 -0.04
N ARG A 280 -11.20 -8.40 -1.08
CA ARG A 280 -12.24 -7.77 -1.93
C ARG A 280 -13.21 -8.79 -2.56
N SER A 281 -12.71 -9.96 -2.91
CA SER A 281 -13.53 -11.07 -3.42
C SER A 281 -14.54 -11.57 -2.39
N GLU A 282 -14.11 -11.72 -1.14
CA GLU A 282 -14.96 -12.16 -0.04
C GLU A 282 -16.01 -11.10 0.31
N TRP A 283 -15.59 -9.82 0.36
CA TRP A 283 -16.51 -8.69 0.53
C TRP A 283 -17.60 -8.69 -0.54
N LYS A 284 -17.21 -8.77 -1.81
CA LYS A 284 -18.15 -8.81 -2.94
C LYS A 284 -19.10 -10.01 -2.90
N ALA A 285 -18.63 -11.15 -2.43
CA ALA A 285 -19.45 -12.35 -2.30
C ALA A 285 -20.49 -12.25 -1.16
N CYS A 286 -20.30 -11.34 -0.20
CA CYS A 286 -21.26 -11.03 0.86
C CYS A 286 -22.30 -9.97 0.45
N GLN A 287 -22.15 -9.35 -0.71
CA GLN A 287 -23.10 -8.35 -1.23
C GLN A 287 -24.33 -9.05 -1.83
N THR A 288 -25.37 -9.16 -1.03
CA THR A 288 -26.64 -9.81 -1.43
C THR A 288 -27.76 -8.80 -1.69
N GLY A 289 -27.56 -7.52 -1.37
CA GLY A 289 -28.62 -6.51 -1.37
C GLY A 289 -29.46 -6.50 -0.08
N ASP A 290 -29.27 -7.49 0.79
CA ASP A 290 -29.96 -7.55 2.07
C ASP A 290 -29.44 -6.48 3.04
N THR A 291 -30.36 -5.99 3.86
CA THR A 291 -30.07 -5.05 4.95
C THR A 291 -30.93 -5.37 6.17
N LEU A 292 -30.82 -4.60 7.21
CA LEU A 292 -31.65 -4.72 8.41
C LEU A 292 -33.15 -4.66 8.06
N ARG A 293 -33.97 -5.45 8.74
CA ARG A 293 -35.42 -5.51 8.56
C ARG A 293 -36.13 -4.73 9.65
N LEU A 294 -37.11 -3.94 9.29
CA LEU A 294 -37.88 -3.16 10.27
C LEU A 294 -38.43 -4.04 11.38
N GLY A 295 -38.33 -3.57 12.61
CA GLY A 295 -38.81 -4.26 13.83
C GLY A 295 -37.88 -5.35 14.35
N GLU A 296 -36.75 -5.67 13.65
CA GLU A 296 -35.83 -6.67 14.18
C GLU A 296 -34.95 -6.12 15.33
N LYS A 297 -34.48 -7.02 16.16
CA LYS A 297 -33.47 -6.73 17.18
C LYS A 297 -32.09 -6.58 16.57
N ILE A 298 -31.38 -5.52 16.96
CA ILE A 298 -30.05 -5.19 16.38
C ILE A 298 -29.05 -4.80 17.47
N TYR A 299 -27.79 -5.04 17.19
CA TYR A 299 -26.64 -4.49 17.91
C TYR A 299 -26.00 -3.38 17.08
N LEU A 300 -25.63 -2.29 17.73
CA LEU A 300 -24.97 -1.15 17.09
C LEU A 300 -23.51 -1.05 17.52
N GLY A 301 -22.65 -0.63 16.60
CA GLY A 301 -21.28 -0.21 16.87
C GLY A 301 -21.08 1.22 16.42
N LEU A 302 -20.43 2.03 17.23
CA LEU A 302 -20.25 3.46 17.02
C LEU A 302 -18.79 3.87 17.15
N ASP A 303 -18.23 4.41 16.08
CA ASP A 303 -16.90 5.01 16.05
C ASP A 303 -17.01 6.52 15.82
N LEU A 304 -16.82 7.31 16.90
CA LEU A 304 -16.94 8.77 16.90
C LEU A 304 -15.61 9.42 16.49
N SER A 305 -15.66 10.24 15.46
CA SER A 305 -14.49 11.01 15.02
C SER A 305 -14.26 12.28 15.85
N ALA A 306 -13.00 12.74 15.86
CA ALA A 306 -12.61 13.97 16.56
C ALA A 306 -12.81 15.23 15.73
N VAL A 307 -12.05 15.37 14.64
CA VAL A 307 -12.03 16.56 13.77
C VAL A 307 -11.76 16.08 12.34
N GLY A 308 -12.68 16.39 11.44
CA GLY A 308 -12.50 16.14 10.02
C GLY A 308 -12.49 14.67 9.58
N ASP A 309 -12.58 13.72 10.51
CA ASP A 309 -12.63 12.29 10.22
C ASP A 309 -14.06 11.81 9.90
N LEU A 310 -14.17 10.55 9.49
CA LEU A 310 -15.44 9.89 9.26
C LEU A 310 -15.99 9.42 10.60
N THR A 311 -17.26 9.70 10.90
CA THR A 311 -17.98 9.06 11.99
C THR A 311 -18.84 7.96 11.42
N ALA A 312 -18.83 6.78 12.03
CA ALA A 312 -19.57 5.62 11.56
C ALA A 312 -20.43 4.99 12.65
N LEU A 313 -21.66 4.67 12.30
CA LEU A 313 -22.58 3.84 13.06
C LEU A 313 -22.96 2.64 12.19
N VAL A 314 -22.77 1.43 12.72
CA VAL A 314 -23.11 0.20 12.00
C VAL A 314 -24.02 -0.65 12.86
N GLY A 315 -25.13 -1.11 12.27
CA GLY A 315 -26.06 -2.03 12.89
C GLY A 315 -25.88 -3.45 12.35
N VAL A 316 -26.02 -4.44 13.22
CA VAL A 316 -25.99 -5.87 12.89
C VAL A 316 -27.24 -6.53 13.46
N SER A 317 -27.95 -7.34 12.63
CA SER A 317 -29.11 -8.10 13.10
C SER A 317 -28.73 -9.06 14.24
N ALA A 318 -29.60 -9.20 15.24
CA ALA A 318 -29.39 -10.15 16.34
C ALA A 318 -29.64 -11.61 15.93
N GLU A 319 -30.18 -11.84 14.73
CA GLU A 319 -30.42 -13.18 14.20
C GLU A 319 -29.14 -14.00 14.12
N PHE A 320 -29.20 -15.26 14.58
CA PHE A 320 -28.00 -16.11 14.64
C PHE A 320 -27.58 -16.66 13.27
N ALA A 321 -28.52 -16.84 12.35
CA ALA A 321 -28.27 -17.45 11.05
C ALA A 321 -27.57 -16.49 10.08
N GLU A 322 -27.84 -15.18 10.19
CA GLU A 322 -27.32 -14.15 9.30
C GLU A 322 -26.90 -12.89 10.08
N ASP A 323 -25.84 -12.26 9.63
CA ASP A 323 -25.38 -10.95 10.10
C ASP A 323 -25.72 -9.91 9.02
N ARG A 324 -26.99 -9.44 9.00
CA ARG A 324 -27.41 -8.37 8.08
C ARG A 324 -26.91 -7.03 8.60
N ILE A 325 -26.34 -6.24 7.70
CA ILE A 325 -25.64 -5.01 8.03
C ILE A 325 -26.43 -3.79 7.52
N GLY A 326 -26.61 -2.81 8.41
CA GLY A 326 -26.99 -1.44 8.06
C GLY A 326 -25.92 -0.47 8.50
N ALA A 327 -25.60 0.55 7.70
CA ALA A 327 -24.52 1.47 8.02
C ALA A 327 -24.89 2.93 7.72
N TRP A 328 -24.52 3.82 8.63
CA TRP A 328 -24.72 5.27 8.56
C TRP A 328 -23.40 5.97 8.80
N HIS A 329 -23.11 6.99 7.99
CA HIS A 329 -21.84 7.68 8.05
C HIS A 329 -22.04 9.20 8.04
N TRP A 330 -21.18 9.92 8.75
CA TRP A 330 -21.16 11.38 8.80
C TRP A 330 -19.76 11.91 8.53
N LYS A 331 -19.72 13.00 7.78
CA LYS A 331 -18.49 13.76 7.54
C LYS A 331 -18.82 15.25 7.53
N PRO A 332 -18.02 16.12 8.20
CA PRO A 332 -18.28 17.56 8.18
C PRO A 332 -18.27 18.09 6.75
N GLN A 333 -19.26 18.90 6.39
CA GLN A 333 -19.45 19.41 5.03
C GLN A 333 -18.25 20.15 4.48
N GLU A 334 -17.57 20.97 5.32
CA GLU A 334 -16.42 21.76 4.89
C GLU A 334 -15.21 20.91 4.47
N TRP A 335 -15.13 19.65 4.89
CA TRP A 335 -14.02 18.74 4.56
C TRP A 335 -14.32 17.78 3.41
N VAL A 336 -15.53 17.80 2.85
CA VAL A 336 -15.92 16.83 1.80
C VAL A 336 -15.00 16.92 0.59
N GLN A 337 -14.80 18.13 0.04
CA GLN A 337 -14.00 18.31 -1.19
C GLN A 337 -12.50 18.12 -0.96
N ASP A 338 -11.94 18.72 0.10
CA ASP A 338 -10.51 18.64 0.38
C ASP A 338 -10.10 17.21 0.74
N HIS A 339 -10.92 16.54 1.57
CA HIS A 339 -10.65 15.17 1.95
C HIS A 339 -10.99 14.16 0.85
N ALA A 340 -11.87 14.46 -0.10
CA ALA A 340 -12.08 13.61 -1.27
C ALA A 340 -10.79 13.43 -2.07
N ARG A 341 -10.02 14.50 -2.24
CA ARG A 341 -8.71 14.48 -2.90
C ARG A 341 -7.65 13.76 -2.04
N ARG A 342 -7.59 14.09 -0.75
CA ARG A 342 -6.62 13.51 0.19
C ARG A 342 -6.82 12.01 0.39
N ASP A 343 -8.08 11.60 0.63
CA ASP A 343 -8.45 10.22 0.95
C ASP A 343 -8.79 9.42 -0.32
N ARG A 344 -8.70 10.03 -1.53
CA ARG A 344 -9.10 9.44 -2.82
C ARG A 344 -10.46 8.75 -2.77
N ALA A 345 -11.39 9.35 -2.06
CA ALA A 345 -12.72 8.83 -1.83
C ALA A 345 -13.76 9.80 -2.41
N PRO A 346 -14.74 9.34 -3.21
CA PRO A 346 -15.73 10.21 -3.83
C PRO A 346 -16.81 10.64 -2.82
N TYR A 347 -16.41 11.34 -1.74
CA TYR A 347 -17.31 11.80 -0.69
C TYR A 347 -18.41 12.71 -1.21
N ASP A 348 -18.11 13.50 -2.26
CA ASP A 348 -19.06 14.35 -2.95
C ASP A 348 -20.15 13.55 -3.68
N VAL A 349 -19.83 12.36 -4.21
CA VAL A 349 -20.80 11.44 -4.82
C VAL A 349 -21.64 10.79 -3.74
N TRP A 350 -21.01 10.24 -2.70
CA TRP A 350 -21.69 9.54 -1.62
C TRP A 350 -22.61 10.43 -0.78
N SER A 351 -22.38 11.74 -0.79
CA SER A 351 -23.20 12.72 -0.03
C SER A 351 -24.40 13.24 -0.81
N ARG A 352 -24.61 12.84 -2.08
CA ARG A 352 -25.79 13.27 -2.85
C ARG A 352 -27.06 12.70 -2.26
N ALA A 353 -28.14 13.49 -2.33
CA ALA A 353 -29.42 13.12 -1.72
C ALA A 353 -30.04 11.85 -2.30
N ASP A 354 -29.78 11.57 -3.58
CA ASP A 354 -30.23 10.39 -4.30
C ASP A 354 -29.47 9.12 -3.89
N GLU A 355 -28.19 9.25 -3.47
CA GLU A 355 -27.38 8.14 -3.00
C GLU A 355 -27.56 7.87 -1.50
N GLY A 356 -27.55 8.92 -0.68
CA GLY A 356 -27.85 8.86 0.77
C GLY A 356 -26.85 8.08 1.63
N TRP A 357 -25.64 7.78 1.12
CA TRP A 357 -24.64 6.95 1.79
C TRP A 357 -23.82 7.69 2.85
N LEU A 358 -23.73 9.02 2.74
CA LEU A 358 -22.91 9.89 3.60
C LEU A 358 -23.69 11.15 3.96
N GLU A 359 -24.00 11.34 5.24
CA GLU A 359 -24.56 12.60 5.73
C GLU A 359 -23.44 13.63 5.95
N THR A 360 -23.70 14.87 5.54
CA THR A 360 -22.71 15.96 5.64
C THR A 360 -23.23 17.11 6.50
N PRO A 361 -23.15 16.99 7.83
CA PRO A 361 -23.51 18.08 8.72
C PRO A 361 -22.70 19.35 8.46
N PRO A 362 -23.27 20.55 8.61
CA PRO A 362 -22.56 21.81 8.42
C PRO A 362 -21.42 21.98 9.43
N GLY A 363 -20.34 22.69 9.03
CA GLY A 363 -19.20 22.99 9.89
C GLY A 363 -18.01 22.07 9.65
N ARG A 364 -17.01 22.17 10.56
CA ARG A 364 -15.71 21.47 10.49
C ARG A 364 -15.62 20.25 11.41
N ILE A 365 -16.59 20.06 12.27
CA ILE A 365 -16.67 18.96 13.25
C ILE A 365 -18.03 18.30 13.09
N VAL A 366 -18.12 16.99 13.23
CA VAL A 366 -19.41 16.31 13.27
C VAL A 366 -20.14 16.72 14.55
N ASP A 367 -21.28 17.39 14.39
CA ASP A 367 -22.19 17.66 15.49
C ASP A 367 -22.88 16.35 15.89
N TYR A 368 -22.63 15.88 17.12
CA TYR A 368 -23.17 14.62 17.62
C TYR A 368 -24.70 14.64 17.80
N GLY A 369 -25.33 15.81 17.72
CA GLY A 369 -26.78 15.91 17.62
C GLY A 369 -27.37 15.16 16.42
N PHE A 370 -26.65 15.16 15.27
CA PHE A 370 -27.05 14.36 14.10
C PHE A 370 -26.94 12.86 14.37
N VAL A 371 -25.88 12.43 15.06
CA VAL A 371 -25.68 11.02 15.44
C VAL A 371 -26.74 10.57 16.42
N ALA A 372 -26.98 11.36 17.49
CA ALA A 372 -28.01 11.08 18.50
C ALA A 372 -29.41 11.01 17.89
N LYS A 373 -29.76 11.95 17.00
CA LYS A 373 -31.01 11.95 16.25
C LYS A 373 -31.19 10.69 15.41
N ARG A 374 -30.12 10.26 14.72
CA ARG A 374 -30.17 9.03 13.93
C ARG A 374 -30.36 7.79 14.80
N ILE A 375 -29.67 7.69 15.93
CA ILE A 375 -29.85 6.56 16.86
C ILE A 375 -31.27 6.57 17.43
N ALA A 376 -31.85 7.73 17.75
CA ALA A 376 -33.24 7.84 18.16
C ALA A 376 -34.22 7.34 17.07
N GLN A 377 -34.01 7.71 15.81
CA GLN A 377 -34.81 7.20 14.69
C GLN A 377 -34.65 5.67 14.51
N ILE A 378 -33.44 5.16 14.66
CA ILE A 378 -33.20 3.71 14.60
C ILE A 378 -33.95 2.98 15.71
N ARG A 379 -34.04 3.54 16.90
CA ARG A 379 -34.86 2.98 18.02
C ARG A 379 -36.35 2.89 17.67
N ASP A 380 -36.85 3.83 16.86
CA ASP A 380 -38.28 3.79 16.44
C ASP A 380 -38.52 2.68 15.38
N ASP A 381 -37.48 2.36 14.59
CA ASP A 381 -37.54 1.36 13.52
C ASP A 381 -37.08 -0.05 13.94
N TYR A 382 -36.28 -0.17 15.02
CA TYR A 382 -35.61 -1.42 15.45
C TYR A 382 -35.57 -1.54 16.98
N GLU A 383 -35.47 -2.78 17.47
CA GLU A 383 -35.14 -3.04 18.87
C GLU A 383 -33.61 -2.98 19.09
N ILE A 384 -33.11 -1.92 19.70
CA ILE A 384 -31.67 -1.77 19.99
C ILE A 384 -31.29 -2.58 21.23
N ALA A 385 -30.53 -3.69 21.06
CA ALA A 385 -30.02 -4.50 22.16
C ALA A 385 -28.91 -3.80 22.95
N GLY A 386 -28.07 -3.02 22.25
CA GLY A 386 -26.99 -2.23 22.81
C GLY A 386 -26.17 -1.52 21.72
N VAL A 387 -25.43 -0.50 22.14
CA VAL A 387 -24.55 0.30 21.32
C VAL A 387 -23.12 0.18 21.85
N ALA A 388 -22.26 -0.59 21.18
CA ALA A 388 -20.83 -0.64 21.49
C ALA A 388 -20.16 0.64 21.00
N TYR A 389 -19.36 1.28 21.85
CA TYR A 389 -18.72 2.56 21.52
C TYR A 389 -17.32 2.67 22.13
N ASP A 390 -16.43 3.44 21.49
CA ASP A 390 -15.15 3.81 22.08
C ASP A 390 -15.34 4.84 23.21
N ARG A 391 -14.64 4.65 24.32
CA ARG A 391 -14.76 5.47 25.56
C ARG A 391 -14.52 6.97 25.35
N TRP A 392 -13.95 7.39 24.24
CA TRP A 392 -13.70 8.78 23.91
C TRP A 392 -15.00 9.52 23.53
N ARG A 393 -15.26 10.68 24.16
CA ARG A 393 -16.29 11.65 23.80
C ARG A 393 -17.76 11.22 23.99
N ILE A 394 -18.01 10.13 24.67
CA ILE A 394 -19.39 9.65 24.90
C ILE A 394 -20.24 10.66 25.69
N GLU A 395 -19.63 11.45 26.59
CA GLU A 395 -20.34 12.45 27.38
C GLU A 395 -21.00 13.52 26.52
N GLN A 396 -20.39 13.87 25.38
CA GLN A 396 -20.99 14.81 24.43
C GLN A 396 -22.23 14.20 23.77
N LEU A 397 -22.16 12.92 23.38
CA LEU A 397 -23.32 12.22 22.81
C LEU A 397 -24.44 12.06 23.83
N LEU A 398 -24.13 11.75 25.09
CA LEU A 398 -25.10 11.68 26.17
C LEU A 398 -25.81 13.03 26.37
N ALA A 399 -25.11 14.13 26.31
CA ALA A 399 -25.73 15.47 26.40
C ALA A 399 -26.72 15.71 25.24
N GLU A 400 -26.45 15.20 24.05
CA GLU A 400 -27.37 15.31 22.90
C GLU A 400 -28.59 14.39 23.08
N PHE A 401 -28.44 13.17 23.63
CA PHE A 401 -29.61 12.34 23.98
C PHE A 401 -30.53 13.04 24.97
N VAL A 402 -29.98 13.66 26.02
CA VAL A 402 -30.74 14.45 26.97
C VAL A 402 -31.52 15.59 26.30
N ARG A 403 -30.87 16.31 25.35
CA ARG A 403 -31.53 17.38 24.57
C ARG A 403 -32.70 16.87 23.71
N LEU A 404 -32.58 15.65 23.22
CA LEU A 404 -33.63 14.99 22.43
C LEU A 404 -34.71 14.33 23.27
N GLY A 405 -34.58 14.33 24.61
CA GLY A 405 -35.51 13.61 25.52
C GLY A 405 -35.43 12.08 25.36
N VAL A 406 -34.27 11.58 24.99
CA VAL A 406 -33.99 10.14 24.82
C VAL A 406 -33.22 9.64 26.03
N ASP A 407 -33.76 8.67 26.74
CA ASP A 407 -33.05 8.02 27.82
C ASP A 407 -31.95 7.11 27.30
N ALA A 408 -30.73 7.27 27.84
CA ALA A 408 -29.56 6.45 27.53
C ALA A 408 -28.75 6.24 28.82
N TYR A 409 -28.14 5.06 28.95
CA TYR A 409 -27.32 4.73 30.13
C TYR A 409 -26.05 3.96 29.73
N ILE A 410 -25.02 4.09 30.55
CA ILE A 410 -23.76 3.37 30.35
C ILE A 410 -23.80 2.05 31.11
N ASP A 411 -23.65 0.94 30.38
CA ASP A 411 -23.62 -0.41 30.91
C ASP A 411 -22.52 -0.58 31.98
N GLY A 412 -22.87 -1.13 33.13
CA GLY A 412 -21.97 -1.33 34.27
C GLY A 412 -21.58 -0.07 35.06
N LYS A 413 -22.07 1.13 34.69
CA LYS A 413 -21.80 2.38 35.39
C LYS A 413 -23.07 3.00 35.95
N ASP A 414 -24.13 2.99 35.21
CA ASP A 414 -25.41 3.59 35.55
C ASP A 414 -26.43 2.48 35.88
N ASN A 415 -27.49 2.84 36.59
CA ASN A 415 -28.64 1.94 36.79
C ASN A 415 -29.34 1.71 35.45
N ASP A 416 -29.78 0.48 35.22
CA ASP A 416 -30.56 0.13 34.04
C ASP A 416 -31.84 0.98 33.97
N LEU A 417 -31.98 1.78 32.92
CA LEU A 417 -33.15 2.61 32.66
C LEU A 417 -34.07 1.82 31.72
N SER A 418 -35.19 1.32 32.29
CA SER A 418 -36.20 0.59 31.52
C SER A 418 -36.62 1.39 30.29
N GLY A 419 -36.31 0.86 29.07
CA GLY A 419 -36.59 1.51 27.79
C GLY A 419 -35.55 2.51 27.32
N GLY A 420 -34.45 2.73 28.05
CA GLY A 420 -33.31 3.55 27.62
C GLY A 420 -32.36 2.83 26.66
N ILE A 421 -31.59 3.62 25.90
CA ILE A 421 -30.55 3.10 25.02
C ILE A 421 -29.34 2.66 25.85
N ARG A 422 -29.02 1.38 25.78
CA ARG A 422 -27.88 0.78 26.49
C ARG A 422 -26.59 1.07 25.73
N LEU A 423 -25.66 1.80 26.35
CA LEU A 423 -24.35 2.15 25.79
C LEU A 423 -23.28 1.27 26.44
N VAL A 424 -22.59 0.46 25.63
CA VAL A 424 -21.62 -0.54 26.07
C VAL A 424 -20.20 -0.07 25.75
N PRO A 425 -19.36 0.27 26.75
CA PRO A 425 -17.97 0.66 26.51
C PRO A 425 -17.18 -0.46 25.84
N TRP A 426 -16.53 -0.14 24.71
CA TRP A 426 -15.72 -1.08 23.92
C TRP A 426 -14.29 -0.56 23.74
N GLY A 427 -13.29 -1.35 24.13
CA GLY A 427 -11.90 -0.95 23.98
C GLY A 427 -11.38 -1.20 22.57
N GLN A 428 -10.49 -0.32 22.07
CA GLN A 428 -9.79 -0.51 20.80
C GLN A 428 -8.45 -1.27 20.95
N GLY A 429 -8.17 -1.84 22.14
CA GLY A 429 -7.01 -2.69 22.41
C GLY A 429 -7.21 -4.13 21.88
N PHE A 430 -6.12 -4.90 21.89
CA PHE A 430 -6.14 -6.30 21.47
C PHE A 430 -7.17 -7.16 22.22
N ARG A 431 -7.37 -6.88 23.51
CA ARG A 431 -8.28 -7.64 24.38
C ARG A 431 -9.74 -7.65 23.88
N ASP A 432 -10.25 -6.47 23.49
CA ASP A 432 -11.64 -6.32 23.09
C ASP A 432 -11.84 -6.48 21.59
N MET A 433 -10.80 -6.07 20.79
CA MET A 433 -10.89 -6.14 19.34
C MET A 433 -10.57 -7.51 18.75
N ALA A 434 -9.71 -8.34 19.39
CA ALA A 434 -9.35 -9.62 18.81
C ALA A 434 -10.56 -10.55 18.62
N PRO A 435 -11.41 -10.81 19.64
CA PRO A 435 -12.61 -11.61 19.43
C PRO A 435 -13.60 -10.98 18.43
N ALA A 436 -13.65 -9.65 18.36
CA ALA A 436 -14.52 -8.95 17.41
C ALA A 436 -14.04 -9.11 15.94
N VAL A 437 -12.73 -9.05 15.70
CA VAL A 437 -12.12 -9.33 14.39
C VAL A 437 -12.35 -10.79 13.99
N ASP A 438 -12.16 -11.73 14.92
CA ASP A 438 -12.38 -13.16 14.68
C ASP A 438 -13.85 -13.45 14.35
N ALA A 439 -14.80 -12.83 15.07
CA ALA A 439 -16.24 -12.94 14.80
C ALA A 439 -16.59 -12.42 13.40
N LEU A 440 -16.04 -11.27 12.99
CA LEU A 440 -16.25 -10.72 11.66
C LEU A 440 -15.71 -11.66 10.56
N GLU A 441 -14.48 -12.14 10.69
CA GLU A 441 -13.90 -13.08 9.72
C GLU A 441 -14.72 -14.37 9.63
N ALA A 442 -15.10 -14.94 10.78
CA ALA A 442 -15.95 -16.12 10.83
C ALA A 442 -17.29 -15.90 10.13
N SER A 443 -17.92 -14.73 10.34
CA SER A 443 -19.16 -14.35 9.68
C SER A 443 -19.01 -14.27 8.15
N VAL A 444 -17.93 -13.65 7.68
CA VAL A 444 -17.63 -13.53 6.24
C VAL A 444 -17.31 -14.90 5.62
N ILE A 445 -16.42 -15.69 6.22
CA ILE A 445 -16.01 -17.01 5.71
C ILE A 445 -17.22 -17.97 5.64
N ASN A 446 -18.09 -17.93 6.66
CA ASN A 446 -19.30 -18.77 6.70
C ASN A 446 -20.47 -18.20 5.90
N ARG A 447 -20.27 -17.11 5.15
CA ARG A 447 -21.31 -16.45 4.32
C ARG A 447 -22.53 -15.97 5.12
N LYS A 448 -22.38 -15.76 6.41
CA LYS A 448 -23.42 -15.16 7.26
C LYS A 448 -23.51 -13.65 7.09
N PHE A 449 -22.38 -12.99 6.84
CA PHE A 449 -22.28 -11.54 6.62
C PHE A 449 -23.01 -11.12 5.36
N LYS A 450 -23.99 -10.24 5.47
CA LYS A 450 -24.83 -9.76 4.36
C LYS A 450 -24.90 -8.25 4.36
N HIS A 451 -24.65 -7.63 3.22
CA HIS A 451 -24.73 -6.17 3.10
C HIS A 451 -25.31 -5.73 1.74
N ASN A 452 -25.82 -4.50 1.70
CA ASN A 452 -26.48 -3.91 0.55
C ASN A 452 -25.50 -3.23 -0.45
N GLY A 453 -24.20 -3.35 -0.24
CA GLY A 453 -23.21 -2.71 -1.11
C GLY A 453 -22.91 -1.25 -0.78
N ASN A 454 -23.18 -0.79 0.47
CA ASN A 454 -22.85 0.57 0.91
C ASN A 454 -21.38 0.92 0.54
N PRO A 455 -21.14 1.92 -0.35
CA PRO A 455 -19.80 2.20 -0.87
C PRO A 455 -18.86 2.82 0.18
N VAL A 456 -19.39 3.57 1.16
CA VAL A 456 -18.60 4.15 2.26
C VAL A 456 -18.09 3.03 3.16
N LEU A 457 -18.96 2.07 3.49
CA LEU A 457 -18.57 0.90 4.27
C LEU A 457 -17.56 0.03 3.51
N GLY A 458 -17.80 -0.20 2.21
CA GLY A 458 -16.86 -0.92 1.33
C GLY A 458 -15.49 -0.27 1.27
N PHE A 459 -15.42 1.06 1.18
CA PHE A 459 -14.18 1.82 1.26
C PHE A 459 -13.47 1.61 2.61
N CYS A 460 -14.19 1.65 3.73
CA CYS A 460 -13.61 1.40 5.05
C CYS A 460 -13.01 -0.01 5.17
N PHE A 461 -13.66 -1.03 4.63
CA PHE A 461 -13.14 -2.40 4.64
C PHE A 461 -11.94 -2.60 3.71
N ALA A 462 -11.94 -1.98 2.53
CA ALA A 462 -10.82 -2.03 1.60
C ALA A 462 -9.53 -1.45 2.18
N ASN A 463 -9.65 -0.52 3.15
CA ASN A 463 -8.53 0.15 3.79
C ASN A 463 -8.22 -0.38 5.20
N ALA A 464 -9.02 -1.30 5.74
CA ALA A 464 -8.83 -1.83 7.08
C ALA A 464 -7.64 -2.79 7.14
N ILE A 465 -6.65 -2.45 7.96
CA ILE A 465 -5.44 -3.23 8.19
C ILE A 465 -5.49 -3.85 9.58
N VAL A 466 -5.11 -5.12 9.67
CA VAL A 466 -4.99 -5.88 10.91
C VAL A 466 -3.54 -5.93 11.35
N VAL A 467 -3.31 -5.69 12.63
CA VAL A 467 -2.02 -5.92 13.28
C VAL A 467 -2.17 -6.99 14.36
N SER A 468 -1.12 -7.78 14.54
CA SER A 468 -1.08 -8.83 15.56
C SER A 468 -0.07 -8.50 16.66
N ASP A 469 -0.38 -8.88 17.89
CA ASP A 469 0.60 -8.90 18.98
C ASP A 469 1.44 -10.21 18.94
N PRO A 470 2.50 -10.34 19.77
CA PRO A 470 3.29 -11.56 19.84
C PRO A 470 2.52 -12.83 20.24
N SER A 471 1.35 -12.67 20.85
CA SER A 471 0.47 -13.76 21.25
C SER A 471 -0.53 -14.16 20.14
N GLY A 472 -0.51 -13.45 19.00
CA GLY A 472 -1.41 -13.69 17.87
C GLY A 472 -2.76 -13.00 17.98
N ASN A 473 -3.03 -12.20 19.02
CA ASN A 473 -4.25 -11.39 19.10
C ASN A 473 -4.22 -10.30 18.04
N ARG A 474 -5.37 -10.02 17.41
CA ARG A 474 -5.49 -9.12 16.27
C ARG A 474 -6.36 -7.92 16.57
N LYS A 475 -6.02 -6.77 16.00
CA LYS A 475 -6.86 -5.57 16.05
C LYS A 475 -6.70 -4.75 14.79
N LEU A 476 -7.65 -3.87 14.52
CA LEU A 476 -7.53 -2.84 13.50
C LEU A 476 -6.56 -1.74 13.96
N ASP A 477 -5.72 -1.24 13.04
CA ASP A 477 -4.75 -0.19 13.35
C ASP A 477 -4.95 1.04 12.47
N LYS A 478 -5.57 2.08 13.04
CA LYS A 478 -5.79 3.37 12.39
C LYS A 478 -4.48 4.11 12.04
N THR A 479 -3.37 3.81 12.71
CA THR A 479 -2.10 4.50 12.49
C THR A 479 -1.34 3.97 11.29
N LYS A 480 -1.60 2.72 10.90
CA LYS A 480 -0.99 2.07 9.73
C LYS A 480 -1.84 2.18 8.47
N THR A 481 -3.11 2.57 8.62
CA THR A 481 -3.99 2.82 7.50
C THR A 481 -3.82 4.26 7.03
N ARG A 482 -3.74 4.44 5.73
CA ARG A 482 -3.66 5.78 5.13
C ARG A 482 -5.02 6.45 5.04
N PHE A 483 -6.07 5.65 4.89
CA PHE A 483 -7.44 6.10 4.67
C PHE A 483 -8.36 5.70 5.83
N ARG A 484 -9.62 6.05 5.74
CA ARG A 484 -10.60 5.88 6.81
C ARG A 484 -11.06 4.45 6.92
N ILE A 485 -11.13 3.94 8.16
CA ILE A 485 -11.58 2.57 8.49
C ILE A 485 -12.68 2.56 9.55
N ASP A 486 -13.25 3.72 9.85
CA ASP A 486 -14.20 3.92 10.96
C ASP A 486 -15.42 3.00 10.83
N GLY A 487 -15.92 2.78 9.59
CA GLY A 487 -16.99 1.81 9.34
C GLY A 487 -16.61 0.36 9.66
N ALA A 488 -15.36 -0.03 9.37
CA ALA A 488 -14.88 -1.38 9.72
C ALA A 488 -14.72 -1.55 11.25
N VAL A 489 -14.24 -0.51 11.94
CA VAL A 489 -14.14 -0.49 13.41
C VAL A 489 -15.53 -0.61 14.04
N ALA A 490 -16.50 0.21 13.60
CA ALA A 490 -17.86 0.15 14.07
C ALA A 490 -18.52 -1.22 13.81
N THR A 491 -18.24 -1.85 12.65
CA THR A 491 -18.73 -3.20 12.35
C THR A 491 -18.15 -4.24 13.33
N CYS A 492 -16.84 -4.19 13.59
CA CYS A 492 -16.23 -5.08 14.59
C CYS A 492 -16.84 -4.90 15.97
N GLN A 493 -17.11 -3.65 16.40
CA GLN A 493 -17.73 -3.37 17.68
C GLN A 493 -19.15 -3.96 17.76
N ALA A 494 -19.97 -3.78 16.72
CA ALA A 494 -21.35 -4.31 16.68
C ALA A 494 -21.36 -5.85 16.72
N LEU A 495 -20.54 -6.51 15.89
CA LEU A 495 -20.42 -7.96 15.89
C LEU A 495 -19.82 -8.49 17.19
N GLY A 496 -18.78 -7.84 17.70
CA GLY A 496 -18.17 -8.22 18.97
C GLY A 496 -19.19 -8.16 20.12
N LEU A 497 -20.03 -7.13 20.17
CA LEU A 497 -21.09 -7.04 21.17
C LEU A 497 -22.13 -8.16 21.00
N LYS A 498 -22.60 -8.38 19.77
CA LYS A 498 -23.54 -9.47 19.46
C LYS A 498 -23.01 -10.82 19.93
N TYR A 499 -21.81 -11.19 19.50
CA TYR A 499 -21.26 -12.53 19.79
C TYR A 499 -20.89 -12.68 21.27
N ARG A 500 -20.42 -11.63 21.94
CA ARG A 500 -20.17 -11.65 23.39
C ARG A 500 -21.42 -11.98 24.20
N GLU A 501 -22.60 -11.46 23.80
CA GLU A 501 -23.85 -11.72 24.51
C GLU A 501 -24.48 -13.06 24.19
N VAL A 502 -24.25 -13.57 22.98
CA VAL A 502 -24.73 -14.89 22.57
C VAL A 502 -23.91 -16.03 23.21
N GLU A 503 -22.60 -15.81 23.41
CA GLU A 503 -21.70 -16.78 24.07
C GLU A 503 -21.80 -16.78 25.60
N GLN A 504 -22.37 -15.73 26.19
CA GLN A 504 -22.79 -15.74 27.61
C GLN A 504 -24.28 -16.01 27.64
N PRO A 505 -24.74 -17.27 27.85
CA PRO A 505 -26.13 -17.51 28.17
C PRO A 505 -26.44 -16.69 29.43
N SER A 506 -27.47 -15.82 29.33
CA SER A 506 -28.04 -15.17 30.49
C SER A 506 -28.04 -16.13 31.66
N GLU A 507 -27.42 -15.75 32.78
CA GLU A 507 -27.30 -16.44 34.06
C GLU A 507 -27.76 -17.90 34.02
N ALA A 508 -26.77 -18.78 33.96
CA ALA A 508 -27.04 -20.20 34.05
C ALA A 508 -27.96 -20.44 35.22
N THR A 509 -29.16 -20.91 34.95
CA THR A 509 -29.91 -21.73 35.93
C THR A 509 -28.84 -22.60 36.57
N SER A 510 -28.62 -22.45 37.87
CA SER A 510 -27.51 -23.15 38.52
C SER A 510 -27.68 -24.63 38.25
N PHE A 511 -26.56 -25.34 38.13
CA PHE A 511 -26.60 -26.82 37.98
C PHE A 511 -27.58 -27.48 38.95
N TRP A 512 -27.80 -26.88 40.10
CA TRP A 512 -28.77 -27.28 41.14
C TRP A 512 -30.23 -26.98 40.79
N GLU A 513 -30.56 -25.91 40.06
CA GLU A 513 -31.90 -25.61 39.56
C GLU A 513 -32.33 -26.54 38.43
N VAL A 514 -31.37 -26.96 37.60
CA VAL A 514 -31.62 -27.97 36.55
C VAL A 514 -31.86 -29.34 37.14
N LEU A 515 -31.20 -29.67 38.26
CA LEU A 515 -31.34 -30.98 38.92
C LEU A 515 -32.57 -31.06 39.86
N ASN A 516 -33.12 -29.93 40.31
CA ASN A 516 -34.23 -29.89 41.24
C ASN A 516 -35.31 -28.83 40.82
N PRO A 517 -36.05 -29.03 39.72
CA PRO A 517 -36.98 -28.05 39.20
C PRO A 517 -38.24 -27.78 40.08
N ASN A 518 -38.37 -28.49 41.21
CA ASN A 518 -39.56 -28.42 42.07
C ASN A 518 -39.30 -27.98 43.53
N GLN A 519 -38.14 -27.43 43.87
CA GLN A 519 -37.87 -26.83 45.17
C GLN A 519 -37.83 -25.30 45.07
N GLN A 520 -38.97 -24.63 45.30
CA GLN A 520 -39.01 -23.23 45.66
C GLN A 520 -38.64 -23.11 47.14
N TYR A 521 -37.58 -22.35 47.43
CA TYR A 521 -37.25 -21.88 48.78
C TYR A 521 -37.77 -20.45 48.97
#